data_cefa30b2ab0821390b0ce181edc8e3ef
#
_entry.id   cefa30b2ab0821390b0ce181edc8e3ef
#
_cell.length_a   1.000
_cell.length_b   1.000
_cell.length_c   1.000
_cell.angle_alpha   90.00
_cell.angle_beta   90.00
_cell.angle_gamma   90.00
#
_symmetry.space_group_name_H-M   'P 1'
#
loop_
_entity.id
_entity.type
_entity.pdbx_description
1 polymer ?
#
loop_
_entity_poly.entity_id
_entity_poly.type
_entity_poly.pdbx_seq_one_letter_code
_entity_poly.pdbx_strand_id
1 'polypeptide(L)'
;MSQGIPLSQVRIYLYSNCSSCKNAEHVLKAAGVEYDRRDIFTDRMTVAELEGLFAEIGKLPTEVLSRRSIPYRQLGLSERSPSDRELIELMSAHPGLLRRPIVIAPGNVQIGFNRTALESLARQYAQD
;
A
#
# COMPACT_ATOMS: atom_id res chain seq x y z
N MET A 1 -17.17 3.98 19.15
CA MET A 1 -16.42 3.29 18.11
C MET A 1 -15.30 4.18 17.60
N SER A 2 -14.15 3.61 17.40
CA SER A 2 -12.99 4.41 17.00
C SER A 2 -12.78 4.33 15.50
N GLN A 3 -12.94 5.47 14.85
CA GLN A 3 -12.63 5.58 13.43
C GLN A 3 -11.14 5.40 13.24
N GLY A 4 -10.75 4.60 12.25
CA GLY A 4 -9.37 4.43 11.89
C GLY A 4 -8.58 3.45 12.73
N ILE A 5 -9.17 2.84 13.77
CA ILE A 5 -8.49 1.78 14.49
C ILE A 5 -8.68 0.49 13.71
N PRO A 6 -7.59 -0.16 13.28
CA PRO A 6 -7.72 -1.42 12.55
C PRO A 6 -8.32 -2.51 13.43
N LEU A 7 -9.22 -3.29 12.87
CA LEU A 7 -9.77 -4.46 13.56
C LEU A 7 -8.80 -5.63 13.53
N SER A 8 -7.89 -5.63 12.57
CA SER A 8 -6.92 -6.71 12.37
C SER A 8 -5.51 -6.15 12.47
N GLN A 9 -4.56 -7.01 12.81
CA GLN A 9 -3.15 -6.63 12.84
C GLN A 9 -2.56 -6.47 11.45
N VAL A 10 -3.19 -7.08 10.45
CA VAL A 10 -2.73 -7.00 9.06
C VAL A 10 -3.61 -6.04 8.30
N ARG A 11 -2.99 -5.12 7.56
CA ARG A 11 -3.70 -4.16 6.72
C ARG A 11 -3.13 -4.22 5.31
N ILE A 12 -3.99 -4.02 4.32
CA ILE A 12 -3.55 -3.97 2.94
C ILE A 12 -4.15 -2.76 2.24
N TYR A 13 -3.28 -2.00 1.56
CA TYR A 13 -3.67 -0.91 0.67
C TYR A 13 -3.51 -1.40 -0.76
N LEU A 14 -4.55 -1.27 -1.56
CA LEU A 14 -4.59 -1.94 -2.85
C LEU A 14 -5.46 -1.19 -3.87
N TYR A 15 -5.47 -1.70 -5.07
CA TYR A 15 -6.43 -1.36 -6.11
C TYR A 15 -7.13 -2.65 -6.52
N SER A 16 -8.46 -2.66 -6.47
CA SER A 16 -9.24 -3.89 -6.71
C SER A 16 -9.00 -4.49 -8.09
N ASN A 17 -8.70 -3.66 -9.09
CA ASN A 17 -8.45 -4.11 -10.47
C ASN A 17 -6.98 -4.41 -10.77
N CYS A 18 -6.15 -4.56 -9.75
CA CYS A 18 -4.73 -4.84 -9.92
C CYS A 18 -4.49 -6.33 -9.69
N SER A 19 -3.86 -7.02 -10.67
CA SER A 19 -3.65 -8.46 -10.54
C SER A 19 -2.74 -8.82 -9.38
N SER A 20 -1.69 -8.04 -9.13
CA SER A 20 -0.82 -8.25 -7.97
C SER A 20 -1.59 -8.12 -6.67
N CYS A 21 -2.53 -7.17 -6.60
CA CYS A 21 -3.35 -6.98 -5.42
C CYS A 21 -4.30 -8.15 -5.22
N LYS A 22 -4.90 -8.65 -6.30
CA LYS A 22 -5.76 -9.83 -6.22
C LYS A 22 -5.00 -11.05 -5.75
N ASN A 23 -3.78 -11.22 -6.25
CA ASN A 23 -2.91 -12.32 -5.82
C ASN A 23 -2.57 -12.21 -4.34
N ALA A 24 -2.29 -11.01 -3.86
CA ALA A 24 -1.98 -10.79 -2.44
C ALA A 24 -3.17 -11.15 -1.56
N GLU A 25 -4.37 -10.70 -1.94
CA GLU A 25 -5.56 -11.04 -1.16
C GLU A 25 -5.82 -12.55 -1.18
N HIS A 26 -5.56 -13.20 -2.32
CA HIS A 26 -5.73 -14.64 -2.41
C HIS A 26 -4.81 -15.36 -1.42
N VAL A 27 -3.54 -14.94 -1.31
CA VAL A 27 -2.60 -15.53 -0.37
C VAL A 27 -3.10 -15.37 1.07
N LEU A 28 -3.54 -14.16 1.43
CA LEU A 28 -4.02 -13.90 2.79
C LEU A 28 -5.26 -14.72 3.12
N LYS A 29 -6.21 -14.77 2.20
CA LYS A 29 -7.46 -15.51 2.41
C LYS A 29 -7.20 -17.01 2.48
N ALA A 30 -6.35 -17.54 1.62
CA ALA A 30 -6.04 -18.96 1.60
C ALA A 30 -5.37 -19.42 2.90
N ALA A 31 -4.64 -18.55 3.56
CA ALA A 31 -4.00 -18.83 4.82
C ALA A 31 -4.90 -18.59 6.03
N GLY A 32 -6.11 -18.06 5.83
CA GLY A 32 -7.03 -17.77 6.92
C GLY A 32 -6.66 -16.53 7.71
N VAL A 33 -6.03 -15.56 7.07
CA VAL A 33 -5.63 -14.31 7.72
C VAL A 33 -6.79 -13.33 7.66
N GLU A 34 -7.15 -12.77 8.82
CA GLU A 34 -8.04 -11.62 8.86
C GLU A 34 -7.23 -10.36 8.60
N TYR A 35 -7.73 -9.50 7.73
CA TYR A 35 -7.02 -8.28 7.39
C TYR A 35 -8.00 -7.16 7.06
N ASP A 36 -7.58 -5.93 7.30
CA ASP A 36 -8.32 -4.73 6.90
C ASP A 36 -7.82 -4.30 5.52
N ARG A 37 -8.74 -4.02 4.61
CA ARG A 37 -8.37 -3.61 3.26
C ARG A 37 -8.89 -2.21 2.97
N ARG A 38 -8.10 -1.47 2.22
CA ARG A 38 -8.53 -0.17 1.72
C ARG A 38 -8.15 -0.08 0.24
N ASP A 39 -9.16 0.09 -0.61
CA ASP A 39 -8.95 0.36 -2.02
C ASP A 39 -8.68 1.85 -2.17
N ILE A 40 -7.43 2.20 -2.47
CA ILE A 40 -7.00 3.59 -2.50
C ILE A 40 -7.49 4.35 -3.73
N PHE A 41 -8.10 3.66 -4.69
CA PHE A 41 -8.68 4.30 -5.87
C PHE A 41 -10.12 4.74 -5.61
N THR A 42 -10.85 4.00 -4.80
CA THR A 42 -12.21 4.36 -4.42
C THR A 42 -12.27 5.15 -3.12
N ASP A 43 -11.25 4.98 -2.28
CA ASP A 43 -11.15 5.64 -0.98
C ASP A 43 -9.75 6.24 -0.87
N ARG A 44 -9.56 7.39 -1.53
CA ARG A 44 -8.24 8.02 -1.65
C ARG A 44 -7.71 8.44 -0.30
N MET A 45 -6.41 8.33 -0.15
CA MET A 45 -5.74 8.81 1.06
C MET A 45 -5.49 10.31 0.95
N THR A 46 -5.74 11.00 2.02
CA THR A 46 -5.39 12.42 2.12
C THR A 46 -3.89 12.58 2.28
N VAL A 47 -3.40 13.81 2.10
CA VAL A 47 -1.98 14.11 2.35
C VAL A 47 -1.60 13.74 3.77
N ALA A 48 -2.44 14.08 4.75
CA ALA A 48 -2.16 13.78 6.16
C ALA A 48 -2.10 12.27 6.39
N GLU A 49 -3.00 11.50 5.77
CA GLU A 49 -3.00 10.06 5.91
C GLU A 49 -1.74 9.45 5.29
N LEU A 50 -1.30 9.96 4.13
CA LEU A 50 -0.08 9.48 3.50
C LEU A 50 1.15 9.81 4.34
N GLU A 51 1.21 11.03 4.89
CA GLU A 51 2.31 11.40 5.78
C GLU A 51 2.39 10.47 6.98
N GLY A 52 1.23 10.15 7.57
CA GLY A 52 1.17 9.21 8.68
C GLY A 52 1.60 7.81 8.28
N LEU A 53 1.18 7.37 7.10
CA LEU A 53 1.56 6.06 6.58
C LEU A 53 3.08 5.96 6.39
N PHE A 54 3.68 6.94 5.72
CA PHE A 54 5.12 6.92 5.49
C PHE A 54 5.92 6.96 6.79
N ALA A 55 5.44 7.73 7.77
CA ALA A 55 6.06 7.74 9.09
C ALA A 55 5.95 6.38 9.77
N GLU A 56 4.79 5.75 9.67
CA GLU A 56 4.56 4.44 10.28
C GLU A 56 5.45 3.36 9.68
N ILE A 57 5.57 3.33 8.35
CA ILE A 57 6.31 2.26 7.69
C ILE A 57 7.81 2.57 7.57
N GLY A 58 8.22 3.79 7.91
CA GLY A 58 9.62 4.17 7.85
C GLY A 58 10.19 4.21 6.44
N LYS A 59 9.38 4.60 5.46
CA LYS A 59 9.79 4.68 4.07
C LYS A 59 9.64 6.10 3.56
N LEU A 60 10.51 6.48 2.61
CA LEU A 60 10.36 7.74 1.90
C LEU A 60 9.36 7.57 0.75
N PRO A 61 8.67 8.65 0.34
CA PRO A 61 7.76 8.56 -0.80
C PRO A 61 8.40 7.99 -2.06
N THR A 62 9.68 8.31 -2.30
CA THR A 62 10.39 7.81 -3.47
C THR A 62 10.53 6.28 -3.46
N GLU A 63 10.56 5.66 -2.28
CA GLU A 63 10.68 4.21 -2.17
C GLU A 63 9.37 3.50 -2.52
N VAL A 64 8.26 4.21 -2.45
CA VAL A 64 6.92 3.65 -2.69
C VAL A 64 6.35 4.17 -4.01
N LEU A 65 7.13 4.90 -4.77
CA LEU A 65 6.70 5.49 -6.03
C LEU A 65 6.68 4.45 -7.14
N SER A 66 5.54 4.34 -7.82
CA SER A 66 5.38 3.45 -8.95
C SER A 66 5.87 4.14 -10.22
N ARG A 67 7.08 3.79 -10.66
CA ARG A 67 7.71 4.39 -11.83
C ARG A 67 7.18 3.82 -13.16
N ARG A 68 6.34 2.80 -13.09
CA ARG A 68 5.72 2.21 -14.27
C ARG A 68 4.28 2.65 -14.47
N SER A 69 3.77 3.50 -13.59
CA SER A 69 2.37 3.90 -13.64
C SER A 69 2.13 4.94 -14.73
N ILE A 70 0.88 5.00 -15.17
CA ILE A 70 0.47 5.99 -16.17
C ILE A 70 0.65 7.42 -15.63
N PRO A 71 0.18 7.73 -14.40
CA PRO A 71 0.39 9.10 -13.89
C PRO A 71 1.86 9.48 -13.75
N TYR A 72 2.75 8.53 -13.47
CA TYR A 72 4.19 8.82 -13.42
C TYR A 72 4.66 9.38 -14.76
N ARG A 73 4.25 8.74 -15.87
CA ARG A 73 4.60 9.21 -17.20
C ARG A 73 3.90 10.51 -17.57
N GLN A 74 2.60 10.59 -17.29
CA GLN A 74 1.81 11.78 -17.66
C GLN A 74 2.29 13.04 -16.95
N LEU A 75 2.78 12.90 -15.73
CA LEU A 75 3.28 14.03 -14.94
C LEU A 75 4.75 14.34 -15.22
N GLY A 76 5.41 13.56 -16.06
CA GLY A 76 6.81 13.78 -16.42
C GLY A 76 7.77 13.60 -15.25
N LEU A 77 7.45 12.71 -14.33
CA LEU A 77 8.24 12.56 -13.10
C LEU A 77 9.62 11.96 -13.33
N SER A 78 9.84 11.32 -14.50
CA SER A 78 11.18 10.82 -14.84
C SER A 78 12.17 11.96 -15.11
N GLU A 79 11.66 13.17 -15.41
CA GLU A 79 12.48 14.33 -15.74
C GLU A 79 12.40 15.41 -14.67
N ARG A 80 11.73 15.12 -13.57
CA ARG A 80 11.56 16.04 -12.45
C ARG A 80 12.04 15.36 -11.18
N SER A 81 12.42 16.18 -10.21
CA SER A 81 12.79 15.69 -8.88
C SER A 81 11.92 16.41 -7.85
N PRO A 82 10.64 16.03 -7.74
CA PRO A 82 9.76 16.70 -6.77
C PRO A 82 10.26 16.44 -5.35
N SER A 83 9.98 17.39 -4.47
CA SER A 83 10.25 17.21 -3.05
C SER A 83 9.35 16.10 -2.51
N ASP A 84 9.71 15.57 -1.33
CA ASP A 84 8.88 14.56 -0.68
C ASP A 84 7.46 15.10 -0.46
N ARG A 85 7.33 16.34 -0.04
CA ARG A 85 6.02 16.97 0.17
C ARG A 85 5.21 17.02 -1.11
N GLU A 86 5.83 17.48 -2.20
CA GLU A 86 5.15 17.55 -3.49
C GLU A 86 4.74 16.15 -3.96
N LEU A 87 5.61 15.17 -3.75
CA LEU A 87 5.33 13.81 -4.17
C LEU A 87 4.14 13.22 -3.41
N ILE A 88 4.05 13.51 -2.10
CA ILE A 88 2.91 13.07 -1.30
C ILE A 88 1.61 13.73 -1.80
N GLU A 89 1.67 15.01 -2.14
CA GLU A 89 0.50 15.71 -2.70
C GLU A 89 0.06 15.06 -4.01
N LEU A 90 1.01 14.72 -4.87
CA LEU A 90 0.71 14.04 -6.13
C LEU A 90 0.14 12.65 -5.90
N MET A 91 0.65 11.91 -4.93
CA MET A 91 0.14 10.58 -4.59
C MET A 91 -1.30 10.63 -4.07
N SER A 92 -1.62 11.68 -3.32
CA SER A 92 -2.99 11.87 -2.84
C SER A 92 -3.94 12.11 -4.02
N ALA A 93 -3.51 12.92 -4.99
CA ALA A 93 -4.32 13.22 -6.17
C ALA A 93 -4.34 12.08 -7.19
N HIS A 94 -3.26 11.30 -7.24
CA HIS A 94 -3.07 10.24 -8.25
C HIS A 94 -2.64 8.95 -7.56
N PRO A 95 -3.59 8.16 -7.02
CA PRO A 95 -3.23 6.94 -6.27
C PRO A 95 -2.44 5.93 -7.09
N GLY A 96 -2.51 5.99 -8.43
CA GLY A 96 -1.69 5.14 -9.28
C GLY A 96 -0.20 5.34 -9.12
N LEU A 97 0.22 6.45 -8.50
CA LEU A 97 1.63 6.67 -8.21
C LEU A 97 2.16 5.79 -7.08
N LEU A 98 1.29 5.21 -6.26
CA LEU A 98 1.72 4.34 -5.18
C LEU A 98 1.91 2.92 -5.69
N ARG A 99 3.02 2.29 -5.31
CA ARG A 99 3.22 0.88 -5.57
C ARG A 99 2.19 0.07 -4.77
N ARG A 100 1.69 -1.00 -5.38
CA ARG A 100 0.63 -1.83 -4.78
C ARG A 100 0.94 -3.30 -4.97
N PRO A 101 0.47 -4.14 -4.08
CA PRO A 101 -0.17 -3.82 -2.79
C PRO A 101 0.85 -3.35 -1.75
N ILE A 102 0.37 -2.65 -0.72
CA ILE A 102 1.17 -2.37 0.47
C ILE A 102 0.53 -3.16 1.60
N VAL A 103 1.28 -4.11 2.16
CA VAL A 103 0.81 -4.95 3.26
C VAL A 103 1.59 -4.57 4.51
N ILE A 104 0.88 -4.29 5.59
CA ILE A 104 1.47 -3.85 6.84
C ILE A 104 1.01 -4.76 7.97
N ALA A 105 1.96 -5.29 8.70
CA ALA A 105 1.73 -6.03 9.94
C ALA A 105 2.75 -5.53 10.96
N PRO A 106 2.59 -5.83 12.26
CA PRO A 106 3.55 -5.35 13.26
C PRO A 106 4.98 -5.77 12.87
N GLY A 107 5.86 -4.78 12.70
CA GLY A 107 7.26 -5.02 12.36
C GLY A 107 7.51 -5.56 10.95
N ASN A 108 6.51 -5.54 10.06
CA ASN A 108 6.66 -6.14 8.74
C ASN A 108 5.90 -5.27 7.71
N VAL A 109 6.61 -4.74 6.74
CA VAL A 109 6.01 -3.94 5.67
C VAL A 109 6.45 -4.54 4.34
N GLN A 110 5.49 -4.82 3.48
CA GLN A 110 5.78 -5.34 2.15
C GLN A 110 5.15 -4.45 1.11
N ILE A 111 5.96 -4.01 0.15
CA ILE A 111 5.55 -3.11 -0.91
C ILE A 111 5.70 -3.87 -2.22
N GLY A 112 4.58 -3.99 -2.94
CA GLY A 112 4.51 -4.84 -4.11
C GLY A 112 4.26 -6.29 -3.71
N PHE A 113 3.97 -7.13 -4.69
CA PHE A 113 3.64 -8.53 -4.43
C PHE A 113 4.90 -9.39 -4.51
N ASN A 114 5.20 -10.07 -3.41
CA ASN A 114 6.22 -11.11 -3.35
C ASN A 114 5.56 -12.30 -2.66
N ARG A 115 5.31 -13.37 -3.43
CA ARG A 115 4.53 -14.50 -2.93
C ARG A 115 5.19 -15.14 -1.72
N THR A 116 6.48 -15.42 -1.80
CA THR A 116 7.18 -16.11 -0.70
C THR A 116 7.16 -15.29 0.58
N ALA A 117 7.46 -14.00 0.47
CA ALA A 117 7.47 -13.11 1.63
C ALA A 117 6.06 -12.97 2.22
N LEU A 118 5.04 -12.86 1.37
CA LEU A 118 3.68 -12.71 1.84
C LEU A 118 3.14 -13.99 2.46
N GLU A 119 3.49 -15.13 1.91
CA GLU A 119 3.12 -16.42 2.51
C GLU A 119 3.75 -16.58 3.90
N SER A 120 4.99 -16.14 4.05
CA SER A 120 5.66 -16.18 5.36
C SER A 120 4.94 -15.29 6.37
N LEU A 121 4.58 -14.08 5.99
CA LEU A 121 3.80 -13.18 6.84
C LEU A 121 2.44 -13.82 7.17
N ALA A 122 1.78 -14.37 6.17
CA ALA A 122 0.45 -14.96 6.35
C ALA A 122 0.47 -16.09 7.38
N ARG A 123 1.53 -16.90 7.39
CA ARG A 123 1.64 -17.98 8.38
C ARG A 123 1.70 -17.46 9.82
N GLN A 124 2.27 -16.27 10.02
CA GLN A 124 2.36 -15.69 11.36
C GLN A 124 1.01 -15.17 11.87
N TYR A 125 0.11 -14.81 10.98
CA TYR A 125 -1.16 -14.17 11.35
C TYR A 125 -2.38 -15.00 10.98
N ALA A 126 -2.17 -16.27 10.58
CA ALA A 126 -3.28 -17.14 10.24
C ALA A 126 -4.17 -17.40 11.46
N GLN A 127 -5.48 -17.41 11.23
CA GLN A 127 -6.46 -17.75 12.26
C GLN A 127 -6.69 -19.24 12.26
N ASP A 128 -6.74 -19.84 13.42
CA ASP A 128 -7.02 -21.27 13.58
C ASP A 128 -8.52 -21.55 13.58
#